data_550fc1b75781e3f2e0e47819e9b59d35
#
_entry.id   550fc1b75781e3f2e0e47819e9b59d35
#
_cell.length_a   1.000
_cell.length_b   1.000
_cell.length_c   1.000
_cell.angle_alpha   90.00
_cell.angle_beta   90.00
_cell.angle_gamma   90.00
#
_symmetry.space_group_name_H-M   'P 1'
#
loop_
_entity.id
_entity.type
_entity.pdbx_description
1 polymer ?
#
loop_
_entity_poly.entity_id
_entity_poly.type
_entity_poly.pdbx_seq_one_letter_code
_entity_poly.pdbx_strand_id
1 'polypeptide(L)'
;IRKDLTPKNEYWQEQKIADRIQKIESYCKEKSGRKLQKNAMPIREAVVVIKENTTMQDLHNLSKRLEEELKIRVFQIVIHKDEGHYDKDSKEWKPNYHAHLVADWQDLQTGKTLKHQSFHYSKMQDLAAECLEMERGVSGSLARLEAVEFKIKKKEEDLKILEERYNEIKTEL
;
A
#
# COMPACT_ATOMS: atom_id res chain seq x y z
N ILE A 1 5.22 -12.48 12.61
CA ILE A 1 3.95 -12.18 13.32
C ILE A 1 4.14 -12.47 14.80
N ARG A 2 3.79 -11.52 15.63
CA ARG A 2 3.74 -11.66 17.08
C ARG A 2 2.30 -11.91 17.53
N LYS A 3 2.00 -13.16 17.87
CA LYS A 3 0.64 -13.60 18.25
C LYS A 3 0.07 -12.88 19.47
N ASP A 4 0.93 -12.42 20.38
CA ASP A 4 0.53 -11.62 21.54
C ASP A 4 0.03 -10.21 21.17
N LEU A 5 0.39 -9.71 19.97
CA LEU A 5 -0.07 -8.44 19.43
C LEU A 5 -1.27 -8.56 18.48
N THR A 6 -1.61 -9.78 18.04
CA THR A 6 -2.75 -10.02 17.12
C THR A 6 -4.09 -9.40 17.61
N PRO A 7 -4.39 -9.35 18.92
CA PRO A 7 -5.59 -8.66 19.41
C PRO A 7 -5.64 -7.14 19.10
N LYS A 8 -4.52 -6.53 18.68
CA LYS A 8 -4.47 -5.12 18.26
C LYS A 8 -4.83 -4.92 16.78
N ASN A 9 -4.99 -6.00 16.02
CA ASN A 9 -5.44 -5.93 14.63
C ASN A 9 -6.92 -5.57 14.60
N GLU A 10 -7.30 -4.77 13.60
CA GLU A 10 -8.67 -4.32 13.43
C GLU A 10 -9.14 -4.63 12.00
N TYR A 11 -10.44 -4.85 11.85
CA TYR A 11 -11.04 -5.17 10.57
C TYR A 11 -12.38 -4.45 10.41
N TRP A 12 -12.57 -3.84 9.26
CA TRP A 12 -13.85 -3.27 8.84
C TRP A 12 -14.17 -3.67 7.40
N GLN A 13 -15.42 -3.98 7.15
CA GLN A 13 -15.90 -4.33 5.82
C GLN A 13 -17.35 -3.87 5.66
N GLU A 14 -17.61 -3.08 4.64
CA GLU A 14 -18.96 -2.69 4.23
C GLU A 14 -19.64 -3.84 3.46
N GLN A 15 -18.89 -4.51 2.58
CA GLN A 15 -19.41 -5.52 1.66
C GLN A 15 -18.33 -6.54 1.32
N LYS A 16 -18.75 -7.79 1.04
CA LYS A 16 -17.83 -8.83 0.53
C LYS A 16 -17.32 -8.47 -0.87
N ILE A 17 -16.09 -8.84 -1.17
CA ILE A 17 -15.45 -8.56 -2.48
C ILE A 17 -16.28 -9.15 -3.63
N ALA A 18 -16.74 -10.39 -3.50
CA ALA A 18 -17.55 -11.05 -4.53
C ALA A 18 -18.85 -10.28 -4.84
N ASP A 19 -19.55 -9.80 -3.80
CA ASP A 19 -20.77 -9.02 -3.96
C ASP A 19 -20.51 -7.65 -4.61
N ARG A 20 -19.36 -7.02 -4.25
CA ARG A 20 -18.93 -5.76 -4.85
C ARG A 20 -18.61 -5.95 -6.35
N ILE A 21 -17.94 -7.02 -6.73
CA ILE A 21 -17.63 -7.35 -8.13
C ILE A 21 -18.92 -7.47 -8.92
N GLN A 22 -19.91 -8.24 -8.44
CA GLN A 22 -21.20 -8.40 -9.11
C GLN A 22 -21.94 -7.07 -9.31
N LYS A 23 -21.91 -6.18 -8.31
CA LYS A 23 -22.49 -4.83 -8.43
C LYS A 23 -21.78 -4.00 -9.50
N ILE A 24 -20.44 -4.03 -9.52
CA ILE A 24 -19.62 -3.32 -10.52
C ILE A 24 -19.94 -3.81 -11.92
N GLU A 25 -20.02 -5.14 -12.13
CA GLU A 25 -20.33 -5.73 -13.43
C GLU A 25 -21.74 -5.36 -13.91
N SER A 26 -22.72 -5.45 -13.01
CA SER A 26 -24.12 -5.07 -13.29
C SER A 26 -24.23 -3.59 -13.64
N TYR A 27 -23.59 -2.73 -12.86
CA TYR A 27 -23.58 -1.28 -13.11
C TYR A 27 -22.86 -0.91 -14.41
N CYS A 28 -21.74 -1.59 -14.72
CA CYS A 28 -21.05 -1.39 -15.99
C CYS A 28 -21.95 -1.73 -17.19
N LYS A 29 -22.69 -2.85 -17.11
CA LYS A 29 -23.64 -3.26 -18.16
C LYS A 29 -24.79 -2.28 -18.31
N GLU A 30 -25.34 -1.81 -17.19
CA GLU A 30 -26.45 -0.83 -17.18
C GLU A 30 -26.01 0.51 -17.82
N LYS A 31 -24.88 1.06 -17.38
CA LYS A 31 -24.42 2.38 -17.82
C LYS A 31 -23.80 2.41 -19.22
N SER A 32 -23.03 1.39 -19.58
CA SER A 32 -22.28 1.35 -20.85
C SER A 32 -22.92 0.47 -21.93
N GLY A 33 -23.95 -0.30 -21.59
CA GLY A 33 -24.55 -1.32 -22.45
C GLY A 33 -23.63 -2.52 -22.73
N ARG A 34 -22.44 -2.57 -22.11
CA ARG A 34 -21.41 -3.59 -22.35
C ARG A 34 -20.96 -4.27 -21.05
N LYS A 35 -20.54 -5.51 -21.17
CA LYS A 35 -19.90 -6.20 -20.04
C LYS A 35 -18.56 -5.54 -19.70
N LEU A 36 -18.17 -5.63 -18.44
CA LEU A 36 -16.82 -5.25 -18.00
C LEU A 36 -15.77 -6.04 -18.80
N GLN A 37 -14.68 -5.40 -19.17
CA GLN A 37 -13.62 -6.06 -19.93
C GLN A 37 -12.98 -7.18 -19.09
N LYS A 38 -12.62 -8.29 -19.73
CA LYS A 38 -12.06 -9.47 -19.06
C LYS A 38 -10.79 -9.18 -18.25
N ASN A 39 -9.99 -8.22 -18.69
CA ASN A 39 -8.75 -7.79 -18.05
C ASN A 39 -8.91 -6.50 -17.20
N ALA A 40 -10.14 -6.07 -16.98
CA ALA A 40 -10.38 -4.94 -16.08
C ALA A 40 -10.08 -5.33 -14.62
N MET A 41 -9.46 -4.43 -13.91
CA MET A 41 -9.21 -4.56 -12.46
C MET A 41 -9.96 -3.45 -11.71
N PRO A 42 -11.28 -3.62 -11.52
CA PRO A 42 -12.11 -2.61 -10.89
C PRO A 42 -11.96 -2.57 -9.38
N ILE A 43 -11.41 -3.63 -8.78
CA ILE A 43 -11.06 -3.68 -7.36
C ILE A 43 -9.55 -3.72 -7.25
N ARG A 44 -9.02 -2.88 -6.39
CA ARG A 44 -7.58 -2.78 -6.10
C ARG A 44 -7.35 -2.68 -4.61
N GLU A 45 -6.20 -3.15 -4.20
CA GLU A 45 -5.72 -3.05 -2.83
C GLU A 45 -4.56 -2.06 -2.77
N ALA A 46 -4.52 -1.29 -1.70
CA ALA A 46 -3.39 -0.46 -1.32
C ALA A 46 -2.91 -0.85 0.07
N VAL A 47 -1.59 -0.94 0.24
CA VAL A 47 -0.95 -1.07 1.55
C VAL A 47 -0.47 0.31 1.97
N VAL A 48 -0.89 0.74 3.16
CA VAL A 48 -0.55 2.04 3.73
C VAL A 48 0.20 1.83 5.03
N VAL A 49 1.40 2.41 5.14
CA VAL A 49 2.14 2.43 6.41
C VAL A 49 1.38 3.32 7.39
N ILE A 50 1.27 2.88 8.63
CA ILE A 50 0.57 3.61 9.70
C ILE A 50 1.43 3.72 10.95
N LYS A 51 1.05 4.60 11.88
CA LYS A 51 1.64 4.70 13.22
C LYS A 51 0.98 3.72 14.18
N GLU A 52 1.63 3.46 15.31
CA GLU A 52 1.05 2.61 16.36
C GLU A 52 -0.31 3.12 16.85
N ASN A 53 -0.45 4.45 16.96
CA ASN A 53 -1.66 5.12 17.43
C ASN A 53 -2.68 5.44 16.33
N THR A 54 -2.42 5.08 15.07
CA THR A 54 -3.39 5.23 13.98
C THR A 54 -4.63 4.38 14.28
N THR A 55 -5.79 4.99 14.14
CA THR A 55 -7.09 4.39 14.42
C THR A 55 -7.85 4.02 13.13
N MET A 56 -8.87 3.18 13.26
CA MET A 56 -9.81 2.90 12.16
C MET A 56 -10.48 4.18 11.67
N GLN A 57 -10.77 5.15 12.56
CA GLN A 57 -11.37 6.43 12.18
C GLN A 57 -10.45 7.28 11.29
N ASP A 58 -9.15 7.26 11.53
CA ASP A 58 -8.19 7.97 10.68
C ASP A 58 -8.19 7.40 9.26
N LEU A 59 -8.30 6.07 9.14
CA LEU A 59 -8.40 5.40 7.84
C LEU A 59 -9.75 5.64 7.15
N HIS A 60 -10.84 5.77 7.90
CA HIS A 60 -12.12 6.22 7.33
C HIS A 60 -12.05 7.66 6.83
N ASN A 61 -11.36 8.54 7.52
CA ASN A 61 -11.13 9.91 7.05
C ASN A 61 -10.31 9.93 5.75
N LEU A 62 -9.25 9.12 5.66
CA LEU A 62 -8.49 8.92 4.43
C LEU A 62 -9.37 8.37 3.31
N SER A 63 -10.20 7.36 3.60
CA SER A 63 -11.12 6.76 2.62
C SER A 63 -12.08 7.78 2.05
N LYS A 64 -12.64 8.65 2.89
CA LYS A 64 -13.51 9.75 2.47
C LYS A 64 -12.81 10.73 1.53
N ARG A 65 -11.56 11.13 1.86
CA ARG A 65 -10.75 12.00 1.01
C ARG A 65 -10.42 11.35 -0.34
N LEU A 66 -10.12 10.06 -0.37
CA LEU A 66 -9.88 9.29 -1.61
C LEU A 66 -11.14 9.26 -2.50
N GLU A 67 -12.32 9.13 -1.93
CA GLU A 67 -13.58 9.17 -2.67
C GLU A 67 -13.88 10.56 -3.21
N GLU A 68 -13.76 11.59 -2.38
CA GLU A 68 -14.06 12.98 -2.76
C GLU A 68 -13.13 13.48 -3.87
N GLU A 69 -11.82 13.24 -3.75
CA GLU A 69 -10.81 13.81 -4.64
C GLU A 69 -10.47 12.91 -5.84
N LEU A 70 -10.56 11.58 -5.68
CA LEU A 70 -10.11 10.62 -6.70
C LEU A 70 -11.20 9.63 -7.14
N LYS A 71 -12.40 9.70 -6.56
CA LYS A 71 -13.53 8.80 -6.85
C LYS A 71 -13.28 7.33 -6.53
N ILE A 72 -12.29 7.05 -5.68
CA ILE A 72 -11.93 5.71 -5.20
C ILE A 72 -12.74 5.42 -3.95
N ARG A 73 -13.53 4.37 -3.94
CA ARG A 73 -14.40 4.00 -2.82
C ARG A 73 -13.84 2.80 -2.07
N VAL A 74 -13.27 3.06 -0.90
CA VAL A 74 -12.78 2.01 0.00
C VAL A 74 -13.97 1.33 0.66
N PHE A 75 -14.02 0.01 0.63
CA PHE A 75 -15.10 -0.78 1.23
C PHE A 75 -14.61 -1.90 2.17
N GLN A 76 -13.30 -2.02 2.34
CA GLN A 76 -12.70 -2.92 3.32
C GLN A 76 -11.39 -2.31 3.82
N ILE A 77 -11.16 -2.38 5.13
CA ILE A 77 -9.94 -1.93 5.80
C ILE A 77 -9.50 -3.00 6.78
N VAL A 78 -8.21 -3.35 6.73
CA VAL A 78 -7.58 -4.26 7.68
C VAL A 78 -6.35 -3.57 8.27
N ILE A 79 -6.27 -3.49 9.58
CA ILE A 79 -5.10 -2.93 10.30
C ILE A 79 -4.28 -4.08 10.86
N HIS A 80 -2.99 -4.10 10.55
CA HIS A 80 -2.01 -5.03 11.08
C HIS A 80 -1.03 -4.31 12.03
N LYS A 81 -1.04 -4.72 13.29
CA LYS A 81 -0.14 -4.23 14.36
C LYS A 81 0.71 -5.34 14.98
N ASP A 82 0.63 -6.55 14.46
CA ASP A 82 1.33 -7.74 14.93
C ASP A 82 2.47 -8.22 14.01
N GLU A 83 2.67 -7.54 12.90
CA GLU A 83 3.71 -7.85 11.93
C GLU A 83 4.98 -7.03 12.15
N GLY A 84 6.12 -7.61 11.77
CA GLY A 84 7.43 -6.98 11.90
C GLY A 84 8.55 -8.02 11.83
N HIS A 85 9.74 -7.63 12.23
CA HIS A 85 10.90 -8.50 12.29
C HIS A 85 11.77 -8.16 13.50
N TYR A 86 12.61 -9.11 13.90
CA TYR A 86 13.67 -8.84 14.88
C TYR A 86 14.89 -8.32 14.16
N ASP A 87 15.42 -7.21 14.66
CA ASP A 87 16.70 -6.68 14.19
C ASP A 87 17.80 -7.72 14.38
N LYS A 88 18.69 -7.88 13.40
CA LYS A 88 19.70 -8.93 13.41
C LYS A 88 20.76 -8.69 14.49
N ASP A 89 21.08 -7.44 14.74
CA ASP A 89 22.18 -7.03 15.64
C ASP A 89 21.64 -6.78 17.05
N SER A 90 20.66 -5.90 17.22
CA SER A 90 20.12 -5.53 18.52
C SER A 90 19.14 -6.56 19.10
N LYS A 91 18.62 -7.49 18.27
CA LYS A 91 17.54 -8.45 18.63
C LYS A 91 16.26 -7.76 19.06
N GLU A 92 16.12 -6.47 18.87
CA GLU A 92 14.90 -5.74 19.16
C GLU A 92 13.81 -5.99 18.10
N TRP A 93 12.57 -5.96 18.55
CA TRP A 93 11.43 -6.03 17.65
C TRP A 93 11.26 -4.72 16.88
N LYS A 94 11.29 -4.80 15.57
CA LYS A 94 10.97 -3.69 14.65
C LYS A 94 9.58 -3.92 14.08
N PRO A 95 8.55 -3.20 14.57
CA PRO A 95 7.20 -3.34 14.07
C PRO A 95 7.07 -2.83 12.64
N ASN A 96 6.16 -3.44 11.88
CA ASN A 96 5.74 -2.99 10.56
C ASN A 96 4.24 -2.73 10.60
N TYR A 97 3.84 -1.61 11.19
CA TYR A 97 2.45 -1.21 11.27
C TYR A 97 1.93 -0.78 9.90
N HIS A 98 0.89 -1.42 9.42
CA HIS A 98 0.31 -1.10 8.13
C HIS A 98 -1.19 -1.43 8.08
N ALA A 99 -1.85 -0.85 7.09
CA ALA A 99 -3.24 -1.14 6.79
C ALA A 99 -3.41 -1.51 5.32
N HIS A 100 -4.32 -2.45 5.06
CA HIS A 100 -4.78 -2.79 3.74
C HIS A 100 -6.12 -2.09 3.48
N LEU A 101 -6.21 -1.36 2.37
CA LEU A 101 -7.43 -0.71 1.92
C LEU A 101 -7.85 -1.34 0.60
N VAL A 102 -8.98 -2.06 0.61
CA VAL A 102 -9.57 -2.62 -0.61
C VAL A 102 -10.61 -1.65 -1.14
N ALA A 103 -10.45 -1.24 -2.39
CA ALA A 103 -11.22 -0.16 -2.98
C ALA A 103 -11.79 -0.51 -4.35
N ASP A 104 -12.96 0.04 -4.60
CA ASP A 104 -13.69 0.03 -5.86
C ASP A 104 -13.24 1.24 -6.72
N TRP A 105 -12.73 0.95 -7.91
CA TRP A 105 -12.22 1.88 -8.89
C TRP A 105 -13.16 2.05 -10.08
N GLN A 106 -14.45 1.92 -9.87
CA GLN A 106 -15.42 2.14 -10.91
C GLN A 106 -15.81 3.62 -11.04
N ASP A 107 -15.74 4.14 -12.25
CA ASP A 107 -16.30 5.44 -12.60
C ASP A 107 -17.83 5.35 -12.68
N LEU A 108 -18.51 6.04 -11.79
CA LEU A 108 -19.98 6.04 -11.73
C LEU A 108 -20.64 6.80 -12.90
N GLN A 109 -19.92 7.64 -13.62
CA GLN A 109 -20.47 8.32 -14.79
C GLN A 109 -20.52 7.39 -15.99
N THR A 110 -19.51 6.58 -16.19
CA THR A 110 -19.37 5.71 -17.36
C THR A 110 -19.63 4.24 -17.09
N GLY A 111 -19.66 3.82 -15.82
CA GLY A 111 -19.72 2.42 -15.40
C GLY A 111 -18.42 1.62 -15.63
N LYS A 112 -17.38 2.22 -16.20
CA LYS A 112 -16.10 1.59 -16.51
C LYS A 112 -15.12 1.74 -15.36
N THR A 113 -13.95 1.10 -15.46
CA THR A 113 -12.87 1.29 -14.49
C THR A 113 -12.26 2.69 -14.63
N LEU A 114 -12.02 3.37 -13.51
CA LEU A 114 -11.31 4.64 -13.45
C LEU A 114 -9.91 4.52 -14.07
N LYS A 115 -9.53 5.54 -14.83
CA LYS A 115 -8.20 5.66 -15.43
C LYS A 115 -7.42 6.74 -14.68
N HIS A 116 -6.59 6.31 -13.73
CA HIS A 116 -5.69 7.21 -13.01
C HIS A 116 -4.32 7.27 -13.70
N GLN A 117 -3.74 8.46 -13.67
CA GLN A 117 -2.38 8.75 -14.17
C GLN A 117 -1.41 8.90 -12.99
N SER A 118 -0.13 9.04 -13.27
CA SER A 118 0.93 9.10 -12.24
C SER A 118 0.69 10.18 -11.18
N PHE A 119 0.17 11.35 -11.56
CA PHE A 119 -0.12 12.42 -10.61
C PHE A 119 -1.26 12.08 -9.62
N HIS A 120 -2.21 11.22 -10.01
CA HIS A 120 -3.25 10.73 -9.09
C HIS A 120 -2.65 9.83 -8.01
N TYR A 121 -1.67 8.97 -8.36
CA TYR A 121 -0.95 8.16 -7.38
C TYR A 121 -0.09 9.01 -6.44
N SER A 122 0.50 10.09 -6.96
CA SER A 122 1.17 11.10 -6.13
C SER A 122 0.21 11.74 -5.14
N LYS A 123 -0.99 12.13 -5.61
CA LYS A 123 -2.04 12.69 -4.76
C LYS A 123 -2.53 11.72 -3.68
N MET A 124 -2.63 10.41 -3.98
CA MET A 124 -2.97 9.40 -2.96
C MET A 124 -1.98 9.41 -1.79
N GLN A 125 -0.67 9.54 -2.11
CA GLN A 125 0.38 9.61 -1.09
C GLN A 125 0.30 10.90 -0.28
N ASP A 126 -0.03 12.03 -0.92
CA ASP A 126 -0.22 13.30 -0.22
C ASP A 126 -1.40 13.20 0.75
N LEU A 127 -2.53 12.65 0.31
CA LEU A 127 -3.71 12.44 1.15
C LEU A 127 -3.43 11.51 2.34
N ALA A 128 -2.69 10.42 2.11
CA ALA A 128 -2.30 9.51 3.18
C ALA A 128 -1.40 10.21 4.21
N ALA A 129 -0.41 11.00 3.76
CA ALA A 129 0.48 11.74 4.64
C ALA A 129 -0.29 12.78 5.47
N GLU A 130 -1.19 13.53 4.84
CA GLU A 130 -2.04 14.53 5.52
C GLU A 130 -2.99 13.87 6.55
N CYS A 131 -3.78 12.88 6.13
CA CYS A 131 -4.79 12.26 7.00
C CYS A 131 -4.21 11.48 8.17
N LEU A 132 -3.01 10.89 7.98
CA LEU A 132 -2.35 10.09 9.00
C LEU A 132 -1.28 10.88 9.78
N GLU A 133 -1.13 12.17 9.47
CA GLU A 133 -0.11 13.05 10.08
C GLU A 133 1.29 12.43 10.01
N MET A 134 1.67 11.97 8.83
CA MET A 134 2.94 11.31 8.54
C MET A 134 3.71 12.08 7.47
N GLU A 135 5.03 11.94 7.49
CA GLU A 135 5.86 12.46 6.43
C GLU A 135 5.63 11.67 5.13
N ARG A 136 5.56 12.40 4.02
CA ARG A 136 5.47 11.79 2.70
C ARG A 136 6.78 11.11 2.34
N GLY A 137 6.71 9.89 1.81
CA GLY A 137 7.88 9.18 1.33
C GLY A 137 8.60 9.93 0.18
N VAL A 138 9.92 9.92 0.20
CA VAL A 138 10.76 10.56 -0.81
C VAL A 138 10.75 9.74 -2.10
N SER A 139 10.59 10.44 -3.25
CA SER A 139 10.62 9.80 -4.56
C SER A 139 12.02 9.22 -4.85
N GLY A 140 12.07 7.98 -5.33
CA GLY A 140 13.33 7.30 -5.65
C GLY A 140 14.09 6.75 -4.45
N SER A 141 13.53 6.79 -3.23
CA SER A 141 14.16 6.16 -2.07
C SER A 141 14.17 4.63 -2.22
N LEU A 142 15.19 3.97 -1.66
CA LEU A 142 15.32 2.50 -1.64
C LEU A 142 14.11 1.80 -1.01
N ALA A 143 13.42 2.46 -0.08
CA ALA A 143 12.21 1.95 0.56
C ALA A 143 11.01 1.72 -0.39
N ARG A 144 11.09 2.24 -1.63
CA ARG A 144 10.05 2.06 -2.66
C ARG A 144 10.30 0.87 -3.58
N LEU A 145 11.46 0.26 -3.49
CA LEU A 145 11.78 -0.89 -4.33
C LEU A 145 11.00 -2.11 -3.86
N GLU A 146 10.56 -2.91 -4.81
CA GLU A 146 10.09 -4.27 -4.53
C GLU A 146 11.13 -5.00 -3.68
N ALA A 147 10.66 -5.87 -2.78
CA ALA A 147 11.54 -6.55 -1.82
C ALA A 147 12.73 -7.27 -2.48
N VAL A 148 12.56 -7.75 -3.72
CA VAL A 148 13.62 -8.40 -4.50
C VAL A 148 14.62 -7.35 -5.01
N GLU A 149 14.15 -6.24 -5.59
CA GLU A 149 15.01 -5.16 -6.10
C GLU A 149 15.80 -4.50 -4.96
N PHE A 150 15.17 -4.31 -3.80
CA PHE A 150 15.86 -3.82 -2.60
C PHE A 150 17.00 -4.75 -2.18
N LYS A 151 16.75 -6.08 -2.16
CA LYS A 151 17.78 -7.08 -1.81
C LYS A 151 18.92 -7.10 -2.82
N ILE A 152 18.64 -6.93 -4.11
CA ILE A 152 19.64 -6.88 -5.17
C ILE A 152 20.52 -5.65 -4.98
N LYS A 153 19.92 -4.46 -4.90
CA LYS A 153 20.70 -3.20 -4.69
C LYS A 153 21.55 -3.22 -3.44
N LYS A 154 21.01 -3.73 -2.33
CA LYS A 154 21.79 -3.87 -1.11
C LYS A 154 22.99 -4.79 -1.26
N LYS A 155 22.84 -5.91 -1.98
CA LYS A 155 23.97 -6.80 -2.28
C LYS A 155 25.01 -6.18 -3.20
N GLU A 156 24.58 -5.38 -4.17
CA GLU A 156 25.49 -4.64 -5.05
C GLU A 156 26.31 -3.59 -4.28
N GLU A 157 25.68 -2.88 -3.33
CA GLU A 157 26.37 -1.94 -2.43
C GLU A 157 27.38 -2.67 -1.52
N ASP A 158 26.97 -3.80 -0.90
CA ASP A 158 27.84 -4.61 -0.06
C ASP A 158 29.06 -5.15 -0.86
N LEU A 159 28.84 -5.56 -2.12
CA LEU A 159 29.88 -6.05 -3.01
C LEU A 159 30.90 -4.94 -3.33
N LYS A 160 30.43 -3.74 -3.63
CA LYS A 160 31.28 -2.58 -3.91
C LYS A 160 32.17 -2.23 -2.73
N ILE A 161 31.62 -2.23 -1.51
CA ILE A 161 32.39 -1.99 -0.28
C ILE A 161 33.49 -3.06 -0.10
N LEU A 162 33.15 -4.34 -0.39
CA LEU A 162 34.13 -5.43 -0.30
C LEU A 162 35.24 -5.31 -1.35
N GLU A 163 34.91 -4.90 -2.58
CA GLU A 163 35.87 -4.67 -3.64
C GLU A 163 36.83 -3.51 -3.30
N GLU A 164 36.30 -2.41 -2.75
CA GLU A 164 37.12 -1.27 -2.28
C GLU A 164 38.09 -1.72 -1.19
N ARG A 165 37.63 -2.46 -0.18
CA ARG A 165 38.46 -3.02 0.89
C ARG A 165 39.50 -3.98 0.40
N TYR A 166 39.17 -4.85 -0.55
CA TYR A 166 40.10 -5.77 -1.17
C TYR A 166 41.25 -5.01 -1.89
N ASN A 167 40.90 -3.96 -2.62
CA ASN A 167 41.89 -3.14 -3.33
C ASN A 167 42.80 -2.37 -2.36
N GLU A 168 42.27 -1.86 -1.25
CA GLU A 168 43.05 -1.22 -0.20
C GLU A 168 44.12 -2.20 0.38
N ILE A 169 43.67 -3.40 0.78
CA ILE A 169 44.58 -4.43 1.33
C ILE A 169 45.64 -4.84 0.30
N LYS A 170 45.28 -4.93 -0.98
CA LYS A 170 46.21 -5.29 -2.05
C LYS A 170 47.27 -4.21 -2.32
N THR A 171 46.99 -2.95 -2.01
CA THR A 171 47.95 -1.84 -2.18
C THR A 171 48.89 -1.68 -0.97
N GLU A 172 48.54 -2.28 0.18
CA GLU A 172 49.34 -2.28 1.40
C GLU A 172 50.36 -3.46 1.47
N LEU A 173 50.25 -4.43 0.55
CA LEU A 173 51.17 -5.58 0.42
C LEU A 173 52.21 -5.36 -0.69
#